data_83a8095d40868c8672904bb195a44009
#
_entry.id   83a8095d40868c8672904bb195a44009
#
_cell.length_a   1.000
_cell.length_b   1.000
_cell.length_c   1.000
_cell.angle_alpha   90.00
_cell.angle_beta   90.00
_cell.angle_gamma   90.00
#
_symmetry.space_group_name_H-M   'P 1'
#
loop_
_entity.id
_entity.type
_entity.pdbx_description
1 polymer ?
#
loop_
_entity_poly.entity_id
_entity_poly.type
_entity_poly.pdbx_seq_one_letter_code
_entity_poly.pdbx_strand_id
1 'polypeptide(L)'
;MSGAKYNQQKEHVTKNSRLRRILPFNSLARTSMKVYLDGKFCDEQDAKVSVFDHGLLYGDGIFEGIRAYNGRVFKLKEHIDRLFYSAKAILLTIPMPHAAVMKAVVDSCRANNLRDGYIRLIVTRGVGTLGLNPNRCKNPSVIVIADKIQLYPEELYDRGMEIITVPTVRNLHSAVNPAIKSLNYLNNILAKIEANNAGCEEAVMLNADGYVAECTGDNIFIIKEGKLLTPPLSAGALYGITRQTVIDIAQKRGMEVSEPNLTRYDLFNADECFVTGTGAEIVPIVKIDARVIGDGKPGALTRSLVADYHSLTKVSGEPIYD
;
A
#
# COMPACT_ATOMS: atom_id res chain seq x y z
N MET A 1 -23.26 9.75 67.11
CA MET A 1 -22.12 10.59 67.57
C MET A 1 -20.92 10.29 66.73
N SER A 2 -20.19 11.31 66.34
CA SER A 2 -18.93 11.46 65.58
C SER A 2 -19.05 11.36 64.07
N GLY A 3 -19.15 12.54 63.47
CA GLY A 3 -18.90 12.78 62.07
C GLY A 3 -17.40 12.85 61.78
N ALA A 4 -16.98 12.30 60.67
CA ALA A 4 -15.67 12.49 60.12
C ALA A 4 -15.77 13.38 58.86
N LYS A 5 -15.14 14.54 58.94
CA LYS A 5 -15.03 15.54 57.88
C LYS A 5 -14.16 15.02 56.75
N TYR A 6 -14.70 14.99 55.54
CA TYR A 6 -13.91 14.75 54.30
C TYR A 6 -13.32 16.08 53.83
N ASN A 7 -11.99 16.13 53.87
CA ASN A 7 -11.20 17.30 53.46
C ASN A 7 -11.07 17.32 51.94
N GLN A 8 -11.54 18.37 51.28
CA GLN A 8 -11.31 18.66 49.88
C GLN A 8 -9.92 19.25 49.70
N GLN A 9 -9.00 18.50 49.13
CA GLN A 9 -7.82 19.07 48.52
C GLN A 9 -8.12 19.31 47.04
N LYS A 10 -8.26 20.58 46.67
CA LYS A 10 -8.25 21.07 45.28
C LYS A 10 -6.82 21.13 44.82
N GLU A 11 -6.38 20.16 43.99
CA GLU A 11 -5.15 20.32 43.20
C GLU A 11 -5.44 21.16 41.97
N HIS A 12 -4.74 22.26 41.86
CA HIS A 12 -4.65 23.12 40.67
C HIS A 12 -3.97 22.37 39.55
N VAL A 13 -4.73 21.83 38.62
CA VAL A 13 -4.18 21.41 37.28
C VAL A 13 -4.07 22.65 36.41
N THR A 14 -2.87 23.18 36.32
CA THR A 14 -2.53 24.25 35.39
C THR A 14 -2.67 23.74 33.96
N LYS A 15 -3.70 24.25 33.27
CA LYS A 15 -3.90 24.11 31.84
C LYS A 15 -2.76 24.85 31.09
N ASN A 16 -1.74 24.13 30.63
CA ASN A 16 -0.84 24.61 29.58
C ASN A 16 -1.19 23.84 28.29
N SER A 17 -2.34 24.09 27.72
CA SER A 17 -2.62 23.75 26.33
C SER A 17 -2.00 24.82 25.43
N ARG A 18 -0.76 24.66 25.03
CA ARG A 18 -0.24 25.36 23.85
C ARG A 18 -0.96 24.79 22.63
N LEU A 19 -2.06 25.39 22.25
CA LEU A 19 -2.62 25.32 20.90
C LEU A 19 -1.50 25.73 19.93
N ARG A 20 -0.83 24.76 19.32
CA ARG A 20 -0.01 25.02 18.14
C ARG A 20 -0.97 25.60 17.09
N ARG A 21 -0.89 26.92 16.88
CA ARG A 21 -1.47 27.55 15.70
C ARG A 21 -0.90 26.81 14.49
N ILE A 22 -1.76 26.04 13.84
CA ILE A 22 -1.49 25.55 12.49
C ILE A 22 -1.44 26.83 11.64
N LEU A 23 -0.24 27.26 11.28
CA LEU A 23 -0.06 28.33 10.32
C LEU A 23 -0.75 27.88 9.02
N PRO A 24 -1.50 28.77 8.36
CA PRO A 24 -2.08 28.44 7.08
C PRO A 24 -0.92 28.09 6.13
N PHE A 25 -0.98 26.90 5.54
CA PHE A 25 -0.09 26.47 4.47
C PHE A 25 -0.09 27.55 3.41
N ASN A 26 1.07 28.16 3.14
CA ASN A 26 1.24 29.22 2.16
C ASN A 26 0.58 28.81 0.83
N SER A 27 -0.53 29.45 0.47
CA SER A 27 -1.20 29.30 -0.81
C SER A 27 -0.43 30.06 -1.88
N LEU A 28 0.70 29.54 -2.29
CA LEU A 28 1.09 29.67 -3.69
C LEU A 28 -0.03 28.94 -4.45
N ALA A 29 -0.72 29.63 -5.36
CA ALA A 29 -1.86 29.12 -6.09
C ALA A 29 -1.49 27.77 -6.75
N ARG A 30 -1.75 26.68 -6.05
CA ARG A 30 -1.65 25.33 -6.61
C ARG A 30 -2.73 25.30 -7.68
N THR A 31 -2.36 25.12 -8.94
CA THR A 31 -3.35 24.77 -9.96
C THR A 31 -4.13 23.59 -9.41
N SER A 32 -5.47 23.70 -9.34
CA SER A 32 -6.36 22.66 -8.80
C SER A 32 -5.99 21.32 -9.43
N MET A 33 -5.81 20.29 -8.59
CA MET A 33 -5.51 18.94 -9.07
C MET A 33 -6.63 18.45 -9.97
N LYS A 34 -6.28 17.84 -11.10
CA LYS A 34 -7.23 17.22 -12.03
C LYS A 34 -7.39 15.74 -11.71
N VAL A 35 -8.63 15.33 -11.54
CA VAL A 35 -9.05 13.94 -11.36
C VAL A 35 -9.71 13.45 -12.64
N TYR A 36 -9.30 12.31 -13.14
CA TYR A 36 -10.02 11.60 -14.21
C TYR A 36 -11.18 10.85 -13.61
N LEU A 37 -12.38 11.10 -14.09
CA LEU A 37 -13.62 10.44 -13.68
C LEU A 37 -14.45 10.12 -14.93
N ASP A 38 -14.65 8.84 -15.21
CA ASP A 38 -15.54 8.33 -16.26
C ASP A 38 -15.35 9.02 -17.64
N GLY A 39 -14.13 9.11 -18.10
CA GLY A 39 -13.78 9.67 -19.42
C GLY A 39 -13.53 11.16 -19.45
N LYS A 40 -13.61 11.87 -18.30
CA LYS A 40 -13.45 13.33 -18.22
C LYS A 40 -12.49 13.72 -17.11
N PHE A 41 -11.80 14.84 -17.30
CA PHE A 41 -11.05 15.51 -16.23
C PHE A 41 -11.93 16.55 -15.54
N CYS A 42 -11.96 16.52 -14.22
CA CYS A 42 -12.61 17.54 -13.38
C CYS A 42 -11.63 18.05 -12.31
N ASP A 43 -11.93 19.16 -11.69
CA ASP A 43 -11.18 19.62 -10.52
C ASP A 43 -11.44 18.72 -9.31
N GLU A 44 -10.47 18.59 -8.40
CA GLU A 44 -10.57 17.71 -7.22
C GLU A 44 -11.83 17.95 -6.38
N GLN A 45 -12.25 19.19 -6.24
CA GLN A 45 -13.46 19.58 -5.50
C GLN A 45 -14.77 19.09 -6.17
N ASP A 46 -14.74 18.84 -7.49
CA ASP A 46 -15.87 18.40 -8.30
C ASP A 46 -15.86 16.89 -8.57
N ALA A 47 -14.77 16.20 -8.20
CA ALA A 47 -14.64 14.76 -8.30
C ALA A 47 -15.50 14.08 -7.22
N LYS A 48 -16.73 13.73 -7.55
CA LYS A 48 -17.73 13.18 -6.60
C LYS A 48 -18.19 11.79 -7.03
N VAL A 49 -18.32 10.90 -6.05
CA VAL A 49 -18.89 9.57 -6.21
C VAL A 49 -20.29 9.58 -5.58
N SER A 50 -21.25 8.92 -6.24
CA SER A 50 -22.61 8.79 -5.72
C SER A 50 -22.61 8.01 -4.40
N VAL A 51 -23.46 8.40 -3.45
CA VAL A 51 -23.70 7.62 -2.23
C VAL A 51 -24.32 6.24 -2.48
N PHE A 52 -24.85 6.00 -3.68
CA PHE A 52 -25.36 4.72 -4.15
C PHE A 52 -24.35 3.91 -4.95
N ASP A 53 -23.08 4.34 -5.00
CA ASP A 53 -22.02 3.55 -5.64
C ASP A 53 -21.71 2.31 -4.77
N HIS A 54 -21.73 1.13 -5.38
CA HIS A 54 -21.47 -0.13 -4.66
C HIS A 54 -20.02 -0.25 -4.18
N GLY A 55 -19.07 0.47 -4.78
CA GLY A 55 -17.73 0.60 -4.24
C GLY A 55 -17.74 1.28 -2.86
N LEU A 56 -18.58 2.31 -2.68
CA LEU A 56 -18.77 2.99 -1.39
C LEU A 56 -19.59 2.14 -0.42
N LEU A 57 -20.73 1.58 -0.88
CA LEU A 57 -21.66 0.86 0.00
C LEU A 57 -21.12 -0.49 0.48
N TYR A 58 -20.39 -1.22 -0.36
CA TYR A 58 -20.04 -2.62 -0.11
C TYR A 58 -18.57 -2.95 -0.36
N GLY A 59 -17.75 -2.00 -0.81
CA GLY A 59 -16.39 -2.28 -1.25
C GLY A 59 -16.33 -3.07 -2.56
N ASP A 60 -17.42 -3.07 -3.37
CA ASP A 60 -17.49 -3.78 -4.64
C ASP A 60 -16.76 -3.00 -5.73
N GLY A 61 -15.48 -3.27 -5.82
CA GLY A 61 -14.55 -2.61 -6.73
C GLY A 61 -13.13 -3.08 -6.51
N ILE A 62 -12.25 -2.57 -7.33
CA ILE A 62 -10.83 -2.92 -7.39
C ILE A 62 -10.00 -1.65 -7.53
N PHE A 63 -8.71 -1.73 -7.19
CA PHE A 63 -7.84 -0.58 -7.35
C PHE A 63 -6.38 -0.97 -7.64
N GLU A 64 -5.65 0.01 -8.14
CA GLU A 64 -4.18 -0.03 -8.25
C GLU A 64 -3.55 1.19 -7.60
N GLY A 65 -2.32 0.96 -7.11
CA GLY A 65 -1.39 2.00 -6.73
C GLY A 65 -0.18 1.88 -7.65
N ILE A 66 0.15 2.95 -8.37
CA ILE A 66 1.19 2.95 -9.40
C ILE A 66 2.13 4.12 -9.12
N ARG A 67 3.41 3.98 -9.43
CA ARG A 67 4.39 5.07 -9.29
C ARG A 67 4.83 5.60 -10.64
N ALA A 68 5.07 6.89 -10.67
CA ALA A 68 5.81 7.54 -11.74
C ALA A 68 7.18 7.98 -11.21
N TYR A 69 8.21 7.78 -12.01
CA TYR A 69 9.58 8.19 -11.74
C TYR A 69 10.18 8.85 -12.97
N ASN A 70 10.80 9.98 -12.81
CA ASN A 70 11.51 10.68 -13.89
C ASN A 70 10.68 10.82 -15.19
N GLY A 71 9.38 11.14 -15.06
CA GLY A 71 8.49 11.30 -16.21
C GLY A 71 8.04 10.00 -16.88
N ARG A 72 8.13 8.86 -16.22
CA ARG A 72 7.69 7.56 -16.71
C ARG A 72 6.82 6.85 -15.68
N VAL A 73 5.72 6.23 -16.10
CA VAL A 73 4.88 5.39 -15.25
C VAL A 73 5.49 3.99 -15.17
N PHE A 74 6.03 3.64 -14.03
CA PHE A 74 6.76 2.39 -13.82
C PHE A 74 5.82 1.19 -13.82
N LYS A 75 6.18 0.14 -14.56
CA LYS A 75 5.43 -1.13 -14.62
C LYS A 75 3.92 -0.96 -14.90
N LEU A 76 3.57 0.06 -15.71
CA LEU A 76 2.17 0.38 -15.99
C LEU A 76 1.39 -0.82 -16.53
N LYS A 77 1.94 -1.53 -17.51
CA LYS A 77 1.28 -2.70 -18.11
C LYS A 77 0.96 -3.78 -17.07
N GLU A 78 1.93 -4.13 -16.24
CA GLU A 78 1.78 -5.16 -15.20
C GLU A 78 0.72 -4.78 -14.16
N HIS A 79 0.63 -3.49 -13.79
CA HIS A 79 -0.43 -2.98 -12.92
C HIS A 79 -1.81 -3.10 -13.57
N ILE A 80 -1.92 -2.73 -14.84
CA ILE A 80 -3.21 -2.82 -15.55
C ILE A 80 -3.60 -4.27 -15.80
N ASP A 81 -2.67 -5.17 -16.13
CA ASP A 81 -2.93 -6.60 -16.21
C ASP A 81 -3.54 -7.13 -14.89
N ARG A 82 -2.93 -6.80 -13.73
CA ARG A 82 -3.42 -7.21 -12.42
C ARG A 82 -4.80 -6.61 -12.10
N LEU A 83 -5.05 -5.36 -12.49
CA LEU A 83 -6.38 -4.73 -12.37
C LEU A 83 -7.44 -5.56 -13.11
N PHE A 84 -7.14 -5.95 -14.37
CA PHE A 84 -8.07 -6.76 -15.18
C PHE A 84 -8.25 -8.18 -14.61
N TYR A 85 -7.19 -8.79 -14.04
CA TYR A 85 -7.34 -10.07 -13.33
C TYR A 85 -8.22 -9.95 -12.09
N SER A 86 -8.06 -8.89 -11.31
CA SER A 86 -8.93 -8.60 -10.16
C SER A 86 -10.37 -8.35 -10.58
N ALA A 87 -10.60 -7.60 -11.67
CA ALA A 87 -11.92 -7.35 -12.24
C ALA A 87 -12.60 -8.66 -12.66
N LYS A 88 -11.87 -9.52 -13.38
CA LYS A 88 -12.37 -10.83 -13.80
C LYS A 88 -12.80 -11.70 -12.64
N ALA A 89 -12.03 -11.70 -11.54
CA ALA A 89 -12.30 -12.52 -10.36
C ALA A 89 -13.64 -12.15 -9.68
N ILE A 90 -14.06 -10.89 -9.74
CA ILE A 90 -15.32 -10.41 -9.16
C ILE A 90 -16.41 -10.16 -10.23
N LEU A 91 -16.22 -10.63 -11.46
CA LEU A 91 -17.12 -10.40 -12.59
C LEU A 91 -17.46 -8.91 -12.79
N LEU A 92 -16.47 -8.03 -12.64
CA LEU A 92 -16.56 -6.60 -12.89
C LEU A 92 -16.04 -6.31 -14.31
N THR A 93 -16.92 -5.83 -15.20
CA THR A 93 -16.49 -5.39 -16.53
C THR A 93 -15.97 -3.96 -16.47
N ILE A 94 -14.68 -3.77 -16.73
CA ILE A 94 -14.11 -2.43 -16.87
C ILE A 94 -14.65 -1.80 -18.16
N PRO A 95 -15.26 -0.59 -18.13
CA PRO A 95 -15.96 -0.01 -19.29
C PRO A 95 -14.99 0.58 -20.33
N MET A 96 -13.72 0.22 -20.28
CA MET A 96 -12.65 0.69 -21.15
C MET A 96 -11.73 -0.48 -21.54
N PRO A 97 -11.24 -0.53 -22.77
CA PRO A 97 -10.22 -1.50 -23.13
C PRO A 97 -8.88 -1.20 -22.42
N HIS A 98 -8.06 -2.23 -22.23
CA HIS A 98 -6.78 -2.17 -21.51
C HIS A 98 -5.91 -0.96 -21.91
N ALA A 99 -5.70 -0.74 -23.20
CA ALA A 99 -4.90 0.38 -23.72
C ALA A 99 -5.50 1.77 -23.34
N ALA A 100 -6.83 1.88 -23.29
CA ALA A 100 -7.49 3.12 -22.89
C ALA A 100 -7.32 3.42 -21.39
N VAL A 101 -7.30 2.37 -20.55
CA VAL A 101 -7.02 2.53 -19.11
C VAL A 101 -5.57 2.98 -18.92
N MET A 102 -4.61 2.37 -19.63
CA MET A 102 -3.21 2.82 -19.61
C MET A 102 -3.10 4.30 -20.01
N LYS A 103 -3.76 4.67 -21.11
CA LYS A 103 -3.78 6.06 -21.57
C LYS A 103 -4.38 7.02 -20.52
N ALA A 104 -5.47 6.66 -19.87
CA ALA A 104 -6.09 7.47 -18.82
C ALA A 104 -5.12 7.71 -17.65
N VAL A 105 -4.32 6.71 -17.26
CA VAL A 105 -3.27 6.86 -16.25
C VAL A 105 -2.20 7.86 -16.69
N VAL A 106 -1.66 7.71 -17.90
CA VAL A 106 -0.64 8.61 -18.45
C VAL A 106 -1.18 10.04 -18.59
N ASP A 107 -2.38 10.20 -19.13
CA ASP A 107 -3.03 11.52 -19.30
C ASP A 107 -3.32 12.19 -17.94
N SER A 108 -3.62 11.42 -16.89
CA SER A 108 -3.78 11.96 -15.53
C SER A 108 -2.48 12.52 -14.98
N CYS A 109 -1.35 11.89 -15.28
CA CYS A 109 -0.03 12.42 -14.93
C CYS A 109 0.26 13.71 -15.70
N ARG A 110 -0.02 13.76 -17.00
CA ARG A 110 0.14 14.96 -17.85
C ARG A 110 -0.71 16.13 -17.34
N ALA A 111 -2.00 15.87 -17.06
CA ALA A 111 -2.95 16.88 -16.58
C ALA A 111 -2.53 17.55 -15.27
N ASN A 112 -1.74 16.82 -14.45
CA ASN A 112 -1.21 17.30 -13.17
C ASN A 112 0.28 17.69 -13.23
N ASN A 113 0.90 17.72 -14.39
CA ASN A 113 2.33 17.98 -14.58
C ASN A 113 3.23 17.10 -13.71
N LEU A 114 2.83 15.83 -13.50
CA LEU A 114 3.50 14.89 -12.62
C LEU A 114 4.66 14.22 -13.35
N ARG A 115 5.89 14.34 -12.80
CA ARG A 115 7.07 13.60 -13.25
C ARG A 115 7.42 12.48 -12.28
N ASP A 116 7.27 12.76 -10.99
CA ASP A 116 7.48 11.83 -9.89
C ASP A 116 6.25 11.86 -8.99
N GLY A 117 5.67 10.71 -8.70
CA GLY A 117 4.48 10.66 -7.86
C GLY A 117 3.77 9.32 -7.85
N TYR A 118 2.54 9.36 -7.38
CA TYR A 118 1.71 8.19 -7.16
C TYR A 118 0.36 8.34 -7.86
N ILE A 119 -0.06 7.26 -8.46
CA ILE A 119 -1.34 7.19 -9.15
C ILE A 119 -2.23 6.16 -8.45
N ARG A 120 -3.39 6.59 -8.01
CA ARG A 120 -4.48 5.74 -7.53
C ARG A 120 -5.48 5.55 -8.66
N LEU A 121 -5.56 4.34 -9.20
CA LEU A 121 -6.57 3.94 -10.17
C LEU A 121 -7.61 3.09 -9.46
N ILE A 122 -8.88 3.44 -9.57
CA ILE A 122 -10.00 2.75 -8.94
C ILE A 122 -11.03 2.41 -10.01
N VAL A 123 -11.60 1.22 -9.92
CA VAL A 123 -12.81 0.86 -10.68
C VAL A 123 -13.83 0.32 -9.71
N THR A 124 -14.97 1.00 -9.59
CA THR A 124 -16.11 0.54 -8.79
C THR A 124 -17.13 -0.17 -9.65
N ARG A 125 -18.01 -0.95 -9.02
CA ARG A 125 -19.18 -1.52 -9.71
C ARG A 125 -20.13 -0.45 -10.23
N GLY A 126 -20.02 0.78 -9.70
CA GLY A 126 -20.89 1.91 -10.03
C GLY A 126 -22.20 1.94 -9.25
N VAL A 127 -23.05 2.86 -9.67
CA VAL A 127 -24.34 3.12 -9.02
C VAL A 127 -25.32 1.97 -9.25
N GLY A 128 -25.96 1.52 -8.17
CA GLY A 128 -26.98 0.49 -8.18
C GLY A 128 -28.09 0.72 -7.17
N THR A 129 -28.97 -0.26 -7.02
CA THR A 129 -29.97 -0.28 -5.96
C THR A 129 -29.34 -0.79 -4.66
N LEU A 130 -29.96 -0.50 -3.51
CA LEU A 130 -29.57 -1.13 -2.26
C LEU A 130 -29.70 -2.65 -2.35
N GLY A 131 -28.72 -3.39 -1.81
CA GLY A 131 -28.64 -4.85 -1.84
C GLY A 131 -27.43 -5.35 -2.62
N LEU A 132 -27.07 -6.63 -2.42
CA LEU A 132 -25.77 -7.19 -2.82
C LEU A 132 -25.72 -7.73 -4.28
N ASN A 133 -26.81 -7.64 -5.04
CA ASN A 133 -26.85 -8.20 -6.40
C ASN A 133 -26.08 -7.29 -7.40
N PRO A 134 -24.89 -7.71 -7.89
CA PRO A 134 -24.05 -6.89 -8.76
C PRO A 134 -24.72 -6.57 -10.11
N ASN A 135 -25.69 -7.38 -10.56
CA ASN A 135 -26.42 -7.16 -11.81
C ASN A 135 -27.36 -5.93 -11.75
N ARG A 136 -27.53 -5.32 -10.59
CA ARG A 136 -28.29 -4.07 -10.41
C ARG A 136 -27.45 -2.82 -10.67
N CYS A 137 -26.14 -2.95 -10.84
CA CYS A 137 -25.23 -1.88 -11.25
C CYS A 137 -24.96 -2.00 -12.75
N LYS A 138 -25.18 -0.92 -13.49
CA LYS A 138 -25.09 -0.96 -14.97
C LYS A 138 -23.86 -0.25 -15.51
N ASN A 139 -23.33 0.71 -14.77
CA ASN A 139 -22.28 1.61 -15.23
C ASN A 139 -21.13 1.62 -14.22
N PRO A 140 -20.13 0.74 -14.37
CA PRO A 140 -18.91 0.80 -13.57
C PRO A 140 -18.21 2.16 -13.73
N SER A 141 -17.66 2.69 -12.65
CA SER A 141 -16.95 3.97 -12.62
C SER A 141 -15.45 3.77 -12.61
N VAL A 142 -14.72 4.56 -13.39
CA VAL A 142 -13.25 4.55 -13.48
C VAL A 142 -12.71 5.89 -13.00
N ILE A 143 -11.89 5.85 -11.96
CA ILE A 143 -11.34 7.03 -11.30
C ILE A 143 -9.82 6.95 -11.32
N VAL A 144 -9.13 8.03 -11.76
CA VAL A 144 -7.68 8.12 -11.65
C VAL A 144 -7.30 9.42 -10.94
N ILE A 145 -6.56 9.26 -9.84
CA ILE A 145 -6.00 10.36 -9.04
C ILE A 145 -4.48 10.27 -9.18
N ALA A 146 -3.83 11.33 -9.61
CA ALA A 146 -2.38 11.40 -9.76
C ALA A 146 -1.83 12.57 -8.93
N ASP A 147 -1.07 12.26 -7.86
CA ASP A 147 -0.52 13.25 -6.94
C ASP A 147 0.84 12.79 -6.38
N LYS A 148 1.49 13.65 -5.63
CA LYS A 148 2.70 13.30 -4.88
C LYS A 148 2.33 12.42 -3.69
N ILE A 149 3.21 11.50 -3.34
CA ILE A 149 3.08 10.66 -2.15
C ILE A 149 4.41 10.62 -1.39
N GLN A 150 4.31 10.58 -0.06
CA GLN A 150 5.36 10.12 0.84
C GLN A 150 4.68 9.16 1.82
N LEU A 151 4.98 7.85 1.70
CA LEU A 151 4.31 6.83 2.50
C LEU A 151 4.91 6.73 3.90
N TYR A 152 6.24 6.70 3.99
CA TYR A 152 6.98 6.66 5.25
C TYR A 152 7.90 7.88 5.39
N PRO A 153 8.25 8.28 6.62
CA PRO A 153 9.31 9.25 6.86
C PRO A 153 10.62 8.83 6.17
N GLU A 154 11.34 9.80 5.59
CA GLU A 154 12.56 9.55 4.81
C GLU A 154 13.64 8.82 5.62
N GLU A 155 13.74 9.14 6.92
CA GLU A 155 14.71 8.51 7.81
C GLU A 155 14.55 6.98 7.91
N LEU A 156 13.35 6.44 7.66
CA LEU A 156 13.10 5.00 7.74
C LEU A 156 13.72 4.22 6.59
N TYR A 157 13.95 4.86 5.45
CA TYR A 157 14.65 4.24 4.33
C TYR A 157 16.15 4.07 4.62
N ASP A 158 16.72 4.98 5.40
CA ASP A 158 18.15 4.96 5.75
C ASP A 158 18.44 4.11 7.00
N ARG A 159 17.65 4.28 8.07
CA ARG A 159 17.87 3.59 9.35
C ARG A 159 17.15 2.25 9.47
N GLY A 160 16.16 1.99 8.63
CA GLY A 160 15.27 0.84 8.74
C GLY A 160 14.10 1.05 9.71
N MET A 161 13.07 0.21 9.57
CA MET A 161 11.86 0.23 10.41
C MET A 161 11.90 -0.84 11.49
N GLU A 162 11.20 -0.57 12.59
CA GLU A 162 10.72 -1.56 13.55
C GLU A 162 9.28 -1.92 13.19
N ILE A 163 8.95 -3.22 13.18
CA ILE A 163 7.61 -3.72 12.92
C ILE A 163 7.21 -4.77 13.95
N ILE A 164 5.92 -5.09 14.00
CA ILE A 164 5.39 -6.14 14.87
C ILE A 164 4.63 -7.19 14.08
N THR A 165 4.43 -8.37 14.66
CA THR A 165 3.39 -9.29 14.23
C THR A 165 2.10 -8.97 14.96
N VAL A 166 0.96 -9.10 14.26
CA VAL A 166 -0.35 -8.76 14.82
C VAL A 166 -1.27 -9.98 14.89
N PRO A 167 -2.22 -10.02 15.85
CA PRO A 167 -3.20 -11.10 15.97
C PRO A 167 -4.23 -11.10 14.83
N THR A 168 -4.48 -9.97 14.15
CA THR A 168 -5.37 -9.94 13.01
C THR A 168 -4.87 -10.87 11.90
N VAL A 169 -5.61 -11.97 11.68
CA VAL A 169 -5.29 -12.98 10.66
C VAL A 169 -5.56 -12.42 9.27
N ARG A 170 -4.65 -12.72 8.33
CA ARG A 170 -4.82 -12.36 6.91
C ARG A 170 -6.04 -13.07 6.33
N ASN A 171 -6.75 -12.39 5.42
CA ASN A 171 -7.92 -12.94 4.75
C ASN A 171 -7.67 -14.35 4.20
N LEU A 172 -8.64 -15.24 4.43
CA LEU A 172 -8.62 -16.58 3.84
C LEU A 172 -8.89 -16.51 2.33
N HIS A 173 -8.24 -17.37 1.56
CA HIS A 173 -8.49 -17.51 0.12
C HIS A 173 -9.95 -17.87 -0.20
N SER A 174 -10.60 -18.63 0.68
CA SER A 174 -11.99 -19.04 0.57
C SER A 174 -13.00 -17.96 0.98
N ALA A 175 -12.55 -16.87 1.60
CA ALA A 175 -13.40 -15.73 1.98
C ALA A 175 -13.23 -14.57 0.98
N VAL A 176 -12.31 -13.65 1.25
CA VAL A 176 -11.92 -12.59 0.31
C VAL A 176 -10.49 -12.84 -0.11
N ASN A 177 -10.30 -13.47 -1.29
CA ASN A 177 -8.99 -13.90 -1.73
C ASN A 177 -8.01 -12.71 -1.83
N PRO A 178 -6.88 -12.73 -1.10
CA PRO A 178 -5.89 -11.66 -1.10
C PRO A 178 -5.28 -11.33 -2.48
N ALA A 179 -5.32 -12.28 -3.42
CA ALA A 179 -4.87 -12.05 -4.79
C ALA A 179 -5.75 -11.02 -5.54
N ILE A 180 -6.99 -10.81 -5.10
CA ILE A 180 -7.89 -9.79 -5.65
C ILE A 180 -7.56 -8.45 -4.97
N LYS A 181 -7.03 -7.49 -5.73
CA LYS A 181 -6.78 -6.14 -5.20
C LYS A 181 -8.07 -5.33 -5.15
N SER A 182 -8.99 -5.76 -4.27
CA SER A 182 -10.33 -5.19 -4.10
C SER A 182 -10.33 -3.97 -3.18
N LEU A 183 -11.44 -3.23 -3.12
CA LEU A 183 -11.64 -2.12 -2.18
C LEU A 183 -11.89 -2.60 -0.73
N ASN A 184 -11.90 -3.90 -0.45
CA ASN A 184 -12.12 -4.47 0.88
C ASN A 184 -10.80 -4.54 1.68
N TYR A 185 -10.32 -3.39 2.13
CA TYR A 185 -9.05 -3.28 2.87
C TYR A 185 -9.22 -3.22 4.39
N LEU A 186 -10.42 -3.48 4.92
CA LEU A 186 -10.67 -3.38 6.37
C LEU A 186 -9.79 -4.34 7.18
N ASN A 187 -9.54 -5.56 6.69
CA ASN A 187 -8.61 -6.50 7.33
C ASN A 187 -7.19 -5.90 7.49
N ASN A 188 -6.68 -5.27 6.44
CA ASN A 188 -5.37 -4.59 6.46
C ASN A 188 -5.39 -3.34 7.38
N ILE A 189 -6.50 -2.59 7.41
CA ILE A 189 -6.67 -1.43 8.27
C ILE A 189 -6.70 -1.84 9.76
N LEU A 190 -7.36 -2.94 10.11
CA LEU A 190 -7.37 -3.47 11.50
C LEU A 190 -5.95 -3.83 11.93
N ALA A 191 -5.20 -4.53 11.12
CA ALA A 191 -3.79 -4.84 11.38
C ALA A 191 -2.93 -3.56 11.49
N LYS A 192 -3.18 -2.54 10.67
CA LYS A 192 -2.49 -1.24 10.74
C LYS A 192 -2.81 -0.47 12.02
N ILE A 193 -4.04 -0.55 12.52
CA ILE A 193 -4.43 0.03 13.81
C ILE A 193 -3.62 -0.63 14.95
N GLU A 194 -3.45 -1.95 14.92
CA GLU A 194 -2.63 -2.66 15.92
C GLU A 194 -1.16 -2.22 15.85
N ALA A 195 -0.59 -2.08 14.65
CA ALA A 195 0.75 -1.54 14.46
C ALA A 195 0.89 -0.13 15.07
N ASN A 196 -0.04 0.77 14.74
CA ASN A 196 -0.04 2.15 15.25
C ASN A 196 -0.16 2.20 16.77
N ASN A 197 -0.99 1.35 17.38
CA ASN A 197 -1.13 1.25 18.84
C ASN A 197 0.16 0.77 19.52
N ALA A 198 0.98 -0.01 18.82
CA ALA A 198 2.31 -0.43 19.28
C ALA A 198 3.43 0.56 18.94
N GLY A 199 3.12 1.69 18.31
CA GLY A 199 4.11 2.70 17.89
C GLY A 199 4.94 2.28 16.68
N CYS A 200 4.45 1.31 15.88
CA CYS A 200 5.11 0.82 14.68
C CYS A 200 4.41 1.33 13.41
N GLU A 201 5.20 1.56 12.36
CA GLU A 201 4.68 2.02 11.07
C GLU A 201 4.12 0.88 10.21
N GLU A 202 4.46 -0.38 10.50
CA GLU A 202 3.99 -1.52 9.72
C GLU A 202 3.87 -2.77 10.59
N ALA A 203 3.10 -3.76 10.12
CA ALA A 203 2.92 -5.04 10.81
C ALA A 203 2.89 -6.23 9.87
N VAL A 204 3.42 -7.35 10.35
CA VAL A 204 3.34 -8.65 9.69
C VAL A 204 2.01 -9.31 10.04
N MET A 205 1.29 -9.76 9.03
CA MET A 205 0.08 -10.56 9.15
C MET A 205 0.40 -12.04 8.89
N LEU A 206 -0.09 -12.90 9.76
CA LEU A 206 -0.02 -14.35 9.57
C LEU A 206 -1.32 -14.86 8.94
N ASN A 207 -1.25 -15.96 8.22
CA ASN A 207 -2.44 -16.68 7.80
C ASN A 207 -3.01 -17.56 8.93
N ALA A 208 -4.12 -18.25 8.68
CA ALA A 208 -4.79 -19.10 9.66
C ALA A 208 -3.94 -20.30 10.13
N ASP A 209 -2.94 -20.71 9.33
CA ASP A 209 -2.03 -21.80 9.65
C ASP A 209 -0.79 -21.33 10.43
N GLY A 210 -0.69 -20.02 10.71
CA GLY A 210 0.44 -19.42 11.43
C GLY A 210 1.66 -19.09 10.56
N TYR A 211 1.57 -19.24 9.24
CA TYR A 211 2.60 -18.81 8.32
C TYR A 211 2.51 -17.32 8.03
N VAL A 212 3.65 -16.69 7.77
CA VAL A 212 3.77 -15.32 7.33
C VAL A 212 3.09 -15.17 5.97
N ALA A 213 2.15 -14.24 5.86
CA ALA A 213 1.49 -13.90 4.60
C ALA A 213 2.17 -12.70 3.94
N GLU A 214 1.93 -11.52 4.48
CA GLU A 214 2.49 -10.25 4.04
C GLU A 214 2.35 -9.20 5.16
N CYS A 215 2.71 -7.96 4.92
CA CYS A 215 2.45 -6.85 5.83
C CYS A 215 1.10 -6.16 5.54
N THR A 216 0.78 -5.05 6.23
CA THR A 216 -0.54 -4.40 6.05
C THR A 216 -0.71 -3.80 4.66
N GLY A 217 0.36 -3.30 4.04
CA GLY A 217 0.36 -2.71 2.69
C GLY A 217 1.45 -3.24 1.76
N ASP A 218 2.34 -4.08 2.26
CA ASP A 218 3.60 -4.45 1.64
C ASP A 218 3.83 -5.97 1.68
N ASN A 219 4.61 -6.50 0.72
CA ASN A 219 5.14 -7.86 0.81
C ASN A 219 6.41 -7.85 1.67
N ILE A 220 6.74 -8.97 2.31
CA ILE A 220 7.92 -9.12 3.16
C ILE A 220 8.93 -10.09 2.56
N PHE A 221 10.20 -9.76 2.74
CA PHE A 221 11.34 -10.57 2.34
C PHE A 221 12.32 -10.73 3.50
N ILE A 222 12.99 -11.86 3.54
CA ILE A 222 14.18 -12.05 4.36
C ILE A 222 15.36 -12.49 3.50
N ILE A 223 16.56 -12.20 3.98
CA ILE A 223 17.79 -12.77 3.44
C ILE A 223 18.36 -13.67 4.53
N LYS A 224 18.66 -14.91 4.15
CA LYS A 224 19.28 -15.91 5.02
C LYS A 224 20.36 -16.66 4.27
N GLU A 225 21.58 -16.64 4.82
CA GLU A 225 22.76 -17.31 4.19
C GLU A 225 22.95 -16.91 2.73
N GLY A 226 22.74 -15.61 2.43
CA GLY A 226 22.86 -15.05 1.08
C GLY A 226 21.71 -15.36 0.12
N LYS A 227 20.68 -16.11 0.54
CA LYS A 227 19.48 -16.45 -0.23
C LYS A 227 18.36 -15.46 0.05
N LEU A 228 17.59 -15.10 -0.97
CA LEU A 228 16.40 -14.27 -0.84
C LEU A 228 15.16 -15.14 -0.69
N LEU A 229 14.43 -14.95 0.41
CA LEU A 229 13.23 -15.72 0.73
C LEU A 229 12.03 -14.77 0.90
N THR A 230 10.86 -15.19 0.41
CA THR A 230 9.60 -14.46 0.58
C THR A 230 8.45 -15.45 0.66
N PRO A 231 7.36 -15.15 1.40
CA PRO A 231 6.21 -16.05 1.44
C PRO A 231 5.63 -16.33 0.05
N PRO A 232 5.14 -17.55 -0.21
CA PRO A 232 4.44 -17.87 -1.44
C PRO A 232 3.08 -17.16 -1.46
N LEU A 233 2.53 -16.93 -2.64
CA LEU A 233 1.21 -16.32 -2.79
C LEU A 233 0.11 -17.15 -2.11
N SER A 234 0.28 -18.46 -2.04
CA SER A 234 -0.62 -19.39 -1.34
C SER A 234 -0.67 -19.16 0.18
N ALA A 235 0.31 -18.47 0.78
CA ALA A 235 0.25 -18.08 2.18
C ALA A 235 -0.74 -16.92 2.45
N GLY A 236 -1.25 -16.25 1.42
CA GLY A 236 -2.18 -15.12 1.55
C GLY A 236 -1.59 -13.77 1.14
N ALA A 237 -0.46 -13.78 0.42
CA ALA A 237 0.15 -12.57 -0.11
C ALA A 237 -0.51 -12.11 -1.42
N LEU A 238 -0.55 -10.80 -1.63
CA LEU A 238 -0.83 -10.20 -2.93
C LEU A 238 0.37 -10.44 -3.87
N TYR A 239 0.10 -10.72 -5.15
CA TYR A 239 1.14 -10.69 -6.18
C TYR A 239 1.64 -9.25 -6.40
N GLY A 240 2.60 -8.83 -5.57
CA GLY A 240 3.15 -7.48 -5.60
C GLY A 240 3.99 -7.22 -6.85
N ILE A 241 3.77 -6.10 -7.54
CA ILE A 241 4.57 -5.72 -8.72
C ILE A 241 6.01 -5.37 -8.29
N THR A 242 6.16 -4.67 -7.17
CA THR A 242 7.48 -4.40 -6.58
C THR A 242 8.13 -5.69 -6.07
N ARG A 243 7.35 -6.59 -5.44
CA ARG A 243 7.83 -7.92 -5.04
C ARG A 243 8.44 -8.66 -6.23
N GLN A 244 7.72 -8.78 -7.34
CA GLN A 244 8.22 -9.45 -8.54
C GLN A 244 9.46 -8.75 -9.12
N THR A 245 9.47 -7.41 -9.12
CA THR A 245 10.63 -6.64 -9.60
C THR A 245 11.88 -6.93 -8.77
N VAL A 246 11.75 -7.05 -7.45
CA VAL A 246 12.88 -7.41 -6.56
C VAL A 246 13.36 -8.83 -6.81
N ILE A 247 12.45 -9.79 -7.01
CA ILE A 247 12.80 -11.18 -7.40
C ILE A 247 13.61 -11.16 -8.70
N ASP A 248 13.12 -10.45 -9.72
CA ASP A 248 13.80 -10.37 -11.02
C ASP A 248 15.21 -9.74 -10.90
N ILE A 249 15.36 -8.71 -10.07
CA ILE A 249 16.67 -8.07 -9.78
C ILE A 249 17.59 -9.05 -9.07
N ALA A 250 17.14 -9.73 -8.05
CA ALA A 250 17.93 -10.69 -7.29
C ALA A 250 18.41 -11.86 -8.17
N GLN A 251 17.51 -12.42 -8.99
CA GLN A 251 17.85 -13.47 -9.95
C GLN A 251 18.90 -13.03 -10.99
N LYS A 252 18.79 -11.80 -11.51
CA LYS A 252 19.78 -11.21 -12.41
C LYS A 252 21.16 -11.05 -11.76
N ARG A 253 21.21 -10.88 -10.44
CA ARG A 253 22.46 -10.88 -9.64
C ARG A 253 23.01 -12.28 -9.36
N GLY A 254 22.30 -13.33 -9.75
CA GLY A 254 22.68 -14.70 -9.43
C GLY A 254 22.35 -15.10 -7.98
N MET A 255 21.51 -14.34 -7.27
CA MET A 255 21.02 -14.73 -5.95
C MET A 255 20.04 -15.90 -6.08
N GLU A 256 20.15 -16.88 -5.19
CA GLU A 256 19.13 -17.91 -5.04
C GLU A 256 17.87 -17.28 -4.44
N VAL A 257 16.73 -17.44 -5.11
CA VAL A 257 15.43 -16.93 -4.67
C VAL A 257 14.48 -18.09 -4.48
N SER A 258 13.79 -18.13 -3.34
CA SER A 258 12.76 -19.14 -3.08
C SER A 258 11.56 -18.56 -2.33
N GLU A 259 10.43 -19.26 -2.43
CA GLU A 259 9.15 -18.87 -1.87
C GLU A 259 8.63 -19.95 -0.89
N PRO A 260 9.31 -20.19 0.24
CA PRO A 260 8.84 -21.15 1.24
C PRO A 260 7.75 -20.56 2.13
N ASN A 261 6.98 -21.41 2.79
CA ASN A 261 6.18 -21.01 3.94
C ASN A 261 7.13 -20.57 5.06
N LEU A 262 7.08 -19.30 5.40
CA LEU A 262 7.88 -18.72 6.48
C LEU A 262 7.04 -18.62 7.76
N THR A 263 7.70 -18.79 8.90
CA THR A 263 7.13 -18.58 10.23
C THR A 263 7.77 -17.35 10.89
N ARG A 264 7.27 -16.94 12.05
CA ARG A 264 7.95 -15.92 12.85
C ARG A 264 9.38 -16.31 13.25
N TYR A 265 9.63 -17.61 13.44
CA TYR A 265 10.97 -18.10 13.72
C TYR A 265 11.96 -17.75 12.61
N ASP A 266 11.54 -17.89 11.36
CA ASP A 266 12.37 -17.57 10.19
C ASP A 266 12.65 -16.07 10.10
N LEU A 267 11.62 -15.23 10.37
CA LEU A 267 11.79 -13.78 10.44
C LEU A 267 12.80 -13.36 11.51
N PHE A 268 12.68 -13.92 12.73
CA PHE A 268 13.54 -13.55 13.86
C PHE A 268 15.01 -13.96 13.69
N ASN A 269 15.27 -14.98 12.88
CA ASN A 269 16.61 -15.53 12.63
C ASN A 269 17.16 -15.12 11.25
N ALA A 270 16.50 -14.18 10.57
CA ALA A 270 16.98 -13.64 9.30
C ALA A 270 18.28 -12.83 9.49
N ASP A 271 19.14 -12.87 8.49
CA ASP A 271 20.35 -12.04 8.46
C ASP A 271 19.99 -10.60 8.08
N GLU A 272 19.01 -10.42 7.13
CA GLU A 272 18.43 -9.16 6.75
C GLU A 272 16.92 -9.34 6.50
N CYS A 273 16.15 -8.26 6.66
CA CYS A 273 14.72 -8.24 6.36
C CYS A 273 14.35 -6.91 5.71
N PHE A 274 13.37 -6.93 4.80
CA PHE A 274 12.81 -5.72 4.20
C PHE A 274 11.37 -5.95 3.71
N VAL A 275 10.66 -4.87 3.51
CA VAL A 275 9.32 -4.89 2.91
C VAL A 275 9.33 -4.20 1.55
N THR A 276 8.34 -4.56 0.71
CA THR A 276 8.21 -4.00 -0.64
C THR A 276 6.77 -3.66 -0.96
N GLY A 277 6.56 -2.47 -1.50
CA GLY A 277 5.28 -2.03 -2.01
C GLY A 277 5.45 -0.94 -3.06
N THR A 278 4.44 -0.72 -3.89
CA THR A 278 4.54 0.34 -4.90
C THR A 278 4.70 1.72 -4.27
N GLY A 279 3.99 1.98 -3.16
CA GLY A 279 4.14 3.23 -2.41
C GLY A 279 5.40 3.28 -1.56
N ALA A 280 5.74 2.16 -0.91
CA ALA A 280 6.88 2.00 -0.03
C ALA A 280 8.21 1.83 -0.76
N GLU A 281 8.21 1.33 -2.00
CA GLU A 281 9.40 0.87 -2.71
C GLU A 281 10.05 -0.34 -2.00
N ILE A 282 11.24 -0.17 -1.44
CA ILE A 282 11.92 -1.17 -0.61
C ILE A 282 12.33 -0.48 0.69
N VAL A 283 11.84 -0.97 1.83
CA VAL A 283 12.18 -0.42 3.14
C VAL A 283 12.81 -1.50 4.01
N PRO A 284 14.03 -1.29 4.50
CA PRO A 284 14.69 -2.24 5.39
C PRO A 284 13.94 -2.38 6.73
N ILE A 285 13.92 -3.60 7.27
CA ILE A 285 13.40 -3.91 8.60
C ILE A 285 14.57 -4.33 9.48
N VAL A 286 14.71 -3.66 10.62
CA VAL A 286 15.83 -3.87 11.54
C VAL A 286 15.41 -4.49 12.87
N LYS A 287 14.08 -4.57 13.12
CA LYS A 287 13.55 -5.16 14.35
C LYS A 287 12.12 -5.65 14.15
N ILE A 288 11.82 -6.84 14.67
CA ILE A 288 10.49 -7.46 14.62
C ILE A 288 10.15 -7.99 16.01
N ASP A 289 9.00 -7.60 16.59
CA ASP A 289 8.54 -8.04 17.92
C ASP A 289 9.65 -7.88 18.99
N ALA A 290 10.28 -6.70 19.04
CA ALA A 290 11.41 -6.38 19.91
C ALA A 290 12.70 -7.19 19.68
N ARG A 291 12.78 -8.04 18.65
CA ARG A 291 13.99 -8.81 18.29
C ARG A 291 14.73 -8.10 17.17
N VAL A 292 16.00 -7.85 17.41
CA VAL A 292 16.91 -7.24 16.42
C VAL A 292 17.16 -8.22 15.29
N ILE A 293 17.06 -7.76 14.04
CA ILE A 293 17.37 -8.50 12.84
C ILE A 293 18.81 -8.19 12.44
N GLY A 294 19.60 -9.24 12.20
CA GLY A 294 21.04 -9.08 11.91
C GLY A 294 21.77 -8.30 13.00
N ASP A 295 22.42 -7.20 12.63
CA ASP A 295 23.10 -6.29 13.55
C ASP A 295 22.25 -5.05 13.95
N GLY A 296 20.97 -5.03 13.58
CA GLY A 296 20.06 -3.91 13.85
C GLY A 296 20.21 -2.75 12.87
N LYS A 297 20.83 -2.97 11.73
CA LYS A 297 20.99 -1.99 10.65
C LYS A 297 20.54 -2.58 9.32
N PRO A 298 20.19 -1.72 8.34
CA PRO A 298 19.92 -2.18 6.98
C PRO A 298 21.13 -2.92 6.40
N GLY A 299 20.91 -4.19 6.01
CA GLY A 299 21.97 -5.07 5.55
C GLY A 299 22.51 -4.69 4.16
N ALA A 300 23.69 -5.21 3.83
CA ALA A 300 24.41 -4.86 2.60
C ALA A 300 23.69 -5.36 1.33
N LEU A 301 23.11 -6.54 1.37
CA LEU A 301 22.35 -7.10 0.25
C LEU A 301 21.05 -6.33 0.01
N THR A 302 20.32 -5.98 1.08
CA THR A 302 19.13 -5.13 1.00
C THR A 302 19.49 -3.78 0.37
N ARG A 303 20.54 -3.11 0.85
CA ARG A 303 20.99 -1.82 0.26
C ARG A 303 21.33 -1.94 -1.21
N SER A 304 21.95 -3.06 -1.62
CA SER A 304 22.28 -3.29 -3.01
C SER A 304 21.04 -3.50 -3.89
N LEU A 305 20.03 -4.21 -3.39
CA LEU A 305 18.73 -4.37 -4.09
C LEU A 305 17.99 -3.02 -4.21
N VAL A 306 18.02 -2.18 -3.17
CA VAL A 306 17.48 -0.81 -3.21
C VAL A 306 18.16 0.01 -4.31
N ALA A 307 19.50 -0.01 -4.39
CA ALA A 307 20.25 0.74 -5.41
C ALA A 307 19.90 0.30 -6.84
N ASP A 308 19.76 -1.01 -7.07
CA ASP A 308 19.37 -1.55 -8.37
C ASP A 308 17.92 -1.20 -8.72
N TYR A 309 17.02 -1.30 -7.75
CA TYR A 309 15.62 -0.91 -7.91
C TYR A 309 15.54 0.57 -8.34
N HIS A 310 16.21 1.47 -7.62
CA HIS A 310 16.24 2.89 -7.97
C HIS A 310 16.90 3.15 -9.32
N SER A 311 17.92 2.38 -9.70
CA SER A 311 18.52 2.49 -11.03
C SER A 311 17.55 2.08 -12.14
N LEU A 312 16.78 1.01 -11.91
CA LEU A 312 15.76 0.53 -12.83
C LEU A 312 14.60 1.52 -12.99
N THR A 313 14.09 2.09 -11.89
CA THR A 313 12.95 3.02 -11.91
C THR A 313 13.26 4.32 -12.66
N LYS A 314 14.53 4.75 -12.69
CA LYS A 314 14.95 5.97 -13.40
C LYS A 314 14.86 5.86 -14.92
N VAL A 315 14.95 4.64 -15.48
CA VAL A 315 15.07 4.42 -16.94
C VAL A 315 13.90 3.61 -17.51
N SER A 316 13.08 2.97 -16.68
CA SER A 316 12.00 2.08 -17.11
C SER A 316 10.63 2.70 -16.92
N GLY A 317 9.68 2.32 -17.77
CA GLY A 317 8.27 2.68 -17.66
C GLY A 317 7.71 3.34 -18.91
N GLU A 318 6.40 3.52 -18.95
CA GLU A 318 5.66 4.18 -20.02
C GLU A 318 5.92 5.69 -19.96
N PRO A 319 6.37 6.34 -21.06
CA PRO A 319 6.63 7.78 -21.06
C PRO A 319 5.37 8.61 -20.80
N ILE A 320 5.47 9.57 -19.87
CA ILE A 320 4.40 10.53 -19.62
C ILE A 320 4.47 11.67 -20.65
N TYR A 321 5.66 12.10 -20.96
CA TYR A 321 5.95 13.19 -21.90
C TYR A 321 6.76 12.65 -23.09
N ASP A 322 6.58 13.28 -24.23
CA ASP A 322 7.30 12.98 -25.47
C ASP A 322 8.77 13.38 -25.37
#